data_f8da7873d825a109d80dbc73bf92f92d
#
_entry.id   f8da7873d825a109d80dbc73bf92f92d
#
_cell.length_a   1.000
_cell.length_b   1.000
_cell.length_c   1.000
_cell.angle_alpha   90.00
_cell.angle_beta   90.00
_cell.angle_gamma   90.00
#
_symmetry.space_group_name_H-M   'P 1'
#
loop_
_entity.id
_entity.type
_entity.pdbx_description
1 polymer ?
#
loop_
_entity_poly.entity_id
_entity_poly.type
_entity_poly.pdbx_seq_one_letter_code
_entity_poly.pdbx_strand_id
1 'polypeptide(L)'
;MARFDGKVVLVTGAGSGIGRAISLAFAGEGSRVVVADVDVNTGEETAHALTEIGAEAVFLQADVGKEEQVKAMVHKAVATYGYLDCACNNAGIAGTMARVADCTEENWDRTIGINLKGVWLCMKHEILQMLKQGHGVIVNTSSAAGLVGLQGWSPYVASKHGVIGLTRSAALEYAKANIRVNAVCPSIIKTGMAQCFTGGDQRVEAYILGQQALNRMGTPEEVAAAVLWLCSEEASFVTGHALAVDGGLLAH
;
A
#
# COMPACT_ATOMS: atom_id res chain seq x y z
N MET A 1 12.52 -7.34 -22.46
CA MET A 1 12.84 -7.71 -21.06
C MET A 1 11.71 -7.18 -20.19
N ALA A 2 11.28 -7.94 -19.20
CA ALA A 2 10.32 -7.49 -18.22
C ALA A 2 10.95 -6.35 -17.38
N ARG A 3 10.18 -5.33 -17.01
CA ARG A 3 10.70 -4.12 -16.32
C ARG A 3 11.31 -4.39 -14.95
N PHE A 4 10.90 -5.47 -14.31
CA PHE A 4 11.33 -5.83 -12.96
C PHE A 4 11.97 -7.22 -12.90
N ASP A 5 12.57 -7.66 -14.02
CA ASP A 5 13.21 -8.97 -14.12
C ASP A 5 14.23 -9.20 -12.99
N GLY A 6 14.03 -10.23 -12.20
CA GLY A 6 14.84 -10.59 -11.03
C GLY A 6 14.76 -9.63 -9.83
N LYS A 7 14.00 -8.55 -9.87
CA LYS A 7 13.81 -7.61 -8.75
C LYS A 7 13.00 -8.24 -7.62
N VAL A 8 13.36 -7.93 -6.38
CA VAL A 8 12.66 -8.40 -5.19
C VAL A 8 11.68 -7.34 -4.68
N VAL A 9 10.41 -7.72 -4.58
CA VAL A 9 9.33 -6.82 -4.18
C VAL A 9 8.60 -7.38 -2.96
N LEU A 10 8.50 -6.59 -1.90
CA LEU A 10 7.70 -6.89 -0.71
C LEU A 10 6.38 -6.12 -0.79
N VAL A 11 5.25 -6.82 -0.62
CA VAL A 11 3.92 -6.20 -0.60
C VAL A 11 3.20 -6.59 0.69
N THR A 12 2.78 -5.60 1.49
CA THR A 12 1.98 -5.83 2.70
C THR A 12 0.48 -5.71 2.43
N GLY A 13 -0.36 -6.46 3.15
CA GLY A 13 -1.78 -6.58 2.86
C GLY A 13 -2.01 -7.20 1.47
N ALA A 14 -1.16 -8.16 1.11
CA ALA A 14 -1.11 -8.75 -0.23
C ALA A 14 -2.08 -9.90 -0.46
N GLY A 15 -2.82 -10.33 0.56
CA GLY A 15 -3.81 -11.41 0.46
C GLY A 15 -5.04 -11.05 -0.37
N SER A 16 -5.36 -9.76 -0.54
CA SER A 16 -6.58 -9.35 -1.23
C SER A 16 -6.46 -7.97 -1.90
N GLY A 17 -7.48 -7.61 -2.68
CA GLY A 17 -7.69 -6.26 -3.21
C GLY A 17 -6.47 -5.67 -3.93
N ILE A 18 -6.13 -4.43 -3.57
CA ILE A 18 -5.02 -3.68 -4.19
C ILE A 18 -3.67 -4.40 -3.99
N GLY A 19 -3.40 -4.93 -2.78
CA GLY A 19 -2.14 -5.62 -2.50
C GLY A 19 -1.94 -6.87 -3.35
N ARG A 20 -3.00 -7.67 -3.53
CA ARG A 20 -2.96 -8.84 -4.43
C ARG A 20 -2.74 -8.43 -5.88
N ALA A 21 -3.42 -7.37 -6.35
CA ALA A 21 -3.23 -6.86 -7.71
C ALA A 21 -1.80 -6.33 -7.94
N ILE A 22 -1.22 -5.61 -6.96
CA ILE A 22 0.17 -5.17 -7.00
C ILE A 22 1.10 -6.39 -7.13
N SER A 23 0.90 -7.43 -6.31
CA SER A 23 1.72 -8.64 -6.33
C SER A 23 1.67 -9.34 -7.69
N LEU A 24 0.46 -9.52 -8.26
CA LEU A 24 0.26 -10.11 -9.58
C LEU A 24 0.91 -9.28 -10.69
N ALA A 25 0.79 -7.96 -10.63
CA ALA A 25 1.35 -7.07 -11.63
C ALA A 25 2.89 -7.09 -11.62
N PHE A 26 3.53 -7.10 -10.45
CA PHE A 26 4.98 -7.26 -10.35
C PHE A 26 5.47 -8.62 -10.83
N ALA A 27 4.77 -9.70 -10.48
CA ALA A 27 5.07 -11.05 -10.95
C ALA A 27 5.02 -11.14 -12.48
N GLY A 28 3.99 -10.55 -13.11
CA GLY A 28 3.87 -10.47 -14.56
C GLY A 28 5.01 -9.70 -15.25
N GLU A 29 5.75 -8.87 -14.50
CA GLU A 29 6.93 -8.13 -14.96
C GLU A 29 8.27 -8.78 -14.52
N GLY A 30 8.25 -10.05 -14.08
CA GLY A 30 9.44 -10.86 -13.79
C GLY A 30 10.02 -10.69 -12.39
N SER A 31 9.29 -10.08 -11.45
CA SER A 31 9.77 -9.91 -10.08
C SER A 31 9.66 -11.19 -9.25
N ARG A 32 10.52 -11.31 -8.24
CA ARG A 32 10.36 -12.18 -7.07
C ARG A 32 9.51 -11.46 -6.04
N VAL A 33 8.40 -12.07 -5.61
CA VAL A 33 7.41 -11.38 -4.78
C VAL A 33 7.34 -11.98 -3.39
N VAL A 34 7.49 -11.12 -2.38
CA VAL A 34 7.20 -11.44 -0.98
C VAL A 34 5.78 -10.96 -0.67
N VAL A 35 4.87 -11.90 -0.55
CA VAL A 35 3.47 -11.69 -0.17
C VAL A 35 3.39 -11.64 1.34
N ALA A 36 3.06 -10.51 1.93
CA ALA A 36 2.91 -10.37 3.38
C ALA A 36 1.46 -10.02 3.74
N ASP A 37 0.86 -10.80 4.63
CA ASP A 37 -0.48 -10.54 5.14
C ASP A 37 -0.63 -11.09 6.57
N VAL A 38 -1.59 -10.58 7.32
CA VAL A 38 -1.97 -11.11 8.63
C VAL A 38 -2.83 -12.38 8.47
N ASP A 39 -3.62 -12.45 7.40
CA ASP A 39 -4.45 -13.60 7.06
C ASP A 39 -3.64 -14.62 6.25
N VAL A 40 -3.46 -15.80 6.86
CA VAL A 40 -2.68 -16.90 6.28
C VAL A 40 -3.32 -17.43 5.00
N ASN A 41 -4.63 -17.64 5.01
CA ASN A 41 -5.32 -18.31 3.90
C ASN A 41 -5.23 -17.45 2.63
N THR A 42 -5.63 -16.19 2.71
CA THR A 42 -5.63 -15.29 1.54
C THR A 42 -4.20 -14.95 1.09
N GLY A 43 -3.24 -14.91 2.01
CA GLY A 43 -1.83 -14.71 1.70
C GLY A 43 -1.23 -15.89 0.94
N GLU A 44 -1.48 -17.13 1.41
CA GLU A 44 -1.05 -18.35 0.73
C GLU A 44 -1.73 -18.52 -0.64
N GLU A 45 -3.03 -18.24 -0.75
CA GLU A 45 -3.75 -18.22 -2.03
C GLU A 45 -3.10 -17.26 -3.04
N THR A 46 -2.70 -16.08 -2.58
CA THR A 46 -2.01 -15.11 -3.46
C THR A 46 -0.65 -15.63 -3.86
N ALA A 47 0.17 -16.12 -2.95
CA ALA A 47 1.49 -16.67 -3.27
C ALA A 47 1.39 -17.86 -4.22
N HIS A 48 0.39 -18.74 -4.04
CA HIS A 48 0.12 -19.86 -4.95
C HIS A 48 -0.25 -19.37 -6.36
N ALA A 49 -1.17 -18.40 -6.46
CA ALA A 49 -1.54 -17.82 -7.76
C ALA A 49 -0.33 -17.20 -8.51
N LEU A 50 0.63 -16.62 -7.78
CA LEU A 50 1.88 -16.12 -8.37
C LEU A 50 2.76 -17.24 -8.90
N THR A 51 2.85 -18.37 -8.18
CA THR A 51 3.65 -19.52 -8.63
C THR A 51 3.01 -20.24 -9.82
N GLU A 52 1.67 -20.26 -9.90
CA GLU A 52 0.95 -20.83 -11.08
C GLU A 52 1.24 -20.09 -12.39
N ILE A 53 1.52 -18.78 -12.34
CA ILE A 53 1.93 -18.00 -13.51
C ILE A 53 3.45 -18.02 -13.73
N GLY A 54 4.20 -18.87 -12.99
CA GLY A 54 5.63 -19.08 -13.15
C GLY A 54 6.52 -18.09 -12.41
N ALA A 55 5.98 -17.25 -11.51
CA ALA A 55 6.79 -16.32 -10.72
C ALA A 55 7.36 -16.99 -9.46
N GLU A 56 8.52 -16.50 -9.00
CA GLU A 56 9.04 -16.85 -7.68
C GLU A 56 8.29 -16.02 -6.61
N ALA A 57 7.60 -16.69 -5.70
CA ALA A 57 6.87 -16.03 -4.63
C ALA A 57 6.99 -16.78 -3.29
N VAL A 58 6.94 -16.03 -2.18
CA VAL A 58 6.89 -16.58 -0.83
C VAL A 58 5.85 -15.81 -0.01
N PHE A 59 5.05 -16.54 0.78
CA PHE A 59 4.16 -15.94 1.76
C PHE A 59 4.87 -15.79 3.11
N LEU A 60 4.67 -14.65 3.76
CA LEU A 60 5.11 -14.36 5.13
C LEU A 60 3.94 -13.81 5.93
N GLN A 61 3.54 -14.52 6.98
CA GLN A 61 2.53 -13.99 7.89
C GLN A 61 3.12 -12.83 8.70
N ALA A 62 2.49 -11.65 8.66
CA ALA A 62 2.92 -10.49 9.42
C ALA A 62 1.76 -9.53 9.76
N ASP A 63 1.65 -9.17 11.03
CA ASP A 63 0.86 -8.03 11.50
C ASP A 63 1.76 -6.79 11.51
N VAL A 64 1.49 -5.84 10.60
CA VAL A 64 2.29 -4.61 10.45
C VAL A 64 2.21 -3.69 11.68
N GLY A 65 1.22 -3.86 12.55
CA GLY A 65 1.12 -3.17 13.83
C GLY A 65 2.14 -3.62 14.87
N LYS A 66 2.86 -4.74 14.63
CA LYS A 66 3.82 -5.37 15.54
C LYS A 66 5.24 -5.28 15.01
N GLU A 67 6.08 -4.46 15.64
CA GLU A 67 7.45 -4.18 15.18
C GLU A 67 8.29 -5.45 14.97
N GLU A 68 8.23 -6.40 15.90
CA GLU A 68 9.02 -7.64 15.79
C GLU A 68 8.62 -8.49 14.58
N GLN A 69 7.32 -8.50 14.22
CA GLN A 69 6.84 -9.21 13.04
C GLN A 69 7.28 -8.50 11.75
N VAL A 70 7.22 -7.16 11.71
CA VAL A 70 7.71 -6.38 10.57
C VAL A 70 9.21 -6.58 10.38
N LYS A 71 10.00 -6.51 11.44
CA LYS A 71 11.44 -6.77 11.40
C LYS A 71 11.76 -8.18 10.90
N ALA A 72 11.04 -9.19 11.40
CA ALA A 72 11.20 -10.57 10.96
C ALA A 72 10.82 -10.75 9.48
N MET A 73 9.74 -10.10 9.02
CA MET A 73 9.28 -10.10 7.64
C MET A 73 10.36 -9.57 6.68
N VAL A 74 10.90 -8.38 6.94
CA VAL A 74 11.96 -7.79 6.11
C VAL A 74 13.22 -8.64 6.14
N HIS A 75 13.63 -9.11 7.31
CA HIS A 75 14.79 -10.00 7.44
C HIS A 75 14.62 -11.31 6.65
N LYS A 76 13.42 -11.92 6.71
CA LYS A 76 13.13 -13.16 5.99
C LYS A 76 13.09 -12.95 4.48
N ALA A 77 12.54 -11.83 4.01
CA ALA A 77 12.56 -11.46 2.59
C ALA A 77 14.00 -11.40 2.05
N VAL A 78 14.87 -10.71 2.79
CA VAL A 78 16.30 -10.57 2.42
C VAL A 78 17.04 -11.90 2.55
N ALA A 79 16.77 -12.70 3.59
CA ALA A 79 17.39 -14.02 3.74
C ALA A 79 16.99 -14.98 2.60
N THR A 80 15.80 -14.82 2.03
CA THR A 80 15.30 -15.66 0.92
C THR A 80 15.88 -15.23 -0.42
N TYR A 81 15.95 -13.92 -0.70
CA TYR A 81 16.26 -13.41 -2.04
C TYR A 81 17.51 -12.53 -2.12
N GLY A 82 18.17 -12.25 -1.00
CA GLY A 82 19.44 -11.51 -0.91
C GLY A 82 19.31 -10.00 -0.74
N TYR A 83 18.25 -9.37 -1.26
CA TYR A 83 18.03 -7.92 -1.22
C TYR A 83 16.54 -7.56 -1.26
N LEU A 84 16.22 -6.27 -1.23
CA LEU A 84 14.87 -5.74 -1.31
C LEU A 84 14.88 -4.49 -2.21
N ASP A 85 14.46 -4.63 -3.48
CA ASP A 85 14.46 -3.52 -4.43
C ASP A 85 13.27 -2.58 -4.24
N CYS A 86 12.07 -3.15 -4.07
CA CYS A 86 10.84 -2.39 -3.90
C CYS A 86 10.05 -2.86 -2.68
N ALA A 87 9.44 -1.93 -1.97
CA ALA A 87 8.51 -2.20 -0.89
C ALA A 87 7.19 -1.45 -1.13
N CYS A 88 6.07 -2.17 -1.06
CA CYS A 88 4.72 -1.63 -1.23
C CYS A 88 3.96 -1.77 0.09
N ASN A 89 3.92 -0.68 0.87
CA ASN A 89 3.23 -0.62 2.15
C ASN A 89 1.74 -0.37 1.94
N ASN A 90 1.00 -1.46 1.70
CA ASN A 90 -0.41 -1.39 1.33
C ASN A 90 -1.36 -1.85 2.45
N ALA A 91 -0.91 -2.59 3.43
CA ALA A 91 -1.74 -3.05 4.54
C ALA A 91 -2.50 -1.90 5.22
N GLY A 92 -3.80 -2.09 5.46
CA GLY A 92 -4.62 -1.09 6.10
C GLY A 92 -6.06 -1.55 6.32
N ILE A 93 -6.76 -0.85 7.19
CA ILE A 93 -8.18 -1.06 7.51
C ILE A 93 -8.96 0.25 7.37
N ALA A 94 -10.26 0.16 7.12
CA ALA A 94 -11.14 1.32 7.12
C ALA A 94 -11.38 1.86 8.54
N GLY A 95 -11.45 0.96 9.54
CA GLY A 95 -11.96 1.27 10.87
C GLY A 95 -13.49 1.27 10.90
N THR A 96 -14.06 1.92 11.89
CA THR A 96 -15.52 2.03 12.10
C THR A 96 -15.96 3.47 11.90
N MET A 97 -17.03 3.69 11.13
CA MET A 97 -17.59 5.01 10.89
C MET A 97 -18.17 5.60 12.17
N ALA A 98 -17.69 6.78 12.56
CA ALA A 98 -18.19 7.55 13.69
C ALA A 98 -17.86 9.03 13.52
N ARG A 99 -18.67 9.93 14.10
CA ARG A 99 -18.29 11.35 14.19
C ARG A 99 -17.07 11.48 15.11
N VAL A 100 -16.33 12.57 14.98
CA VAL A 100 -15.11 12.80 15.78
C VAL A 100 -15.35 12.64 17.28
N ALA A 101 -16.45 13.19 17.80
CA ALA A 101 -16.80 13.11 19.22
C ALA A 101 -17.31 11.75 19.68
N ASP A 102 -17.79 10.91 18.75
CA ASP A 102 -18.38 9.59 19.02
C ASP A 102 -17.38 8.44 18.70
N CYS A 103 -16.21 8.77 18.18
CA CYS A 103 -15.19 7.79 17.86
C CYS A 103 -14.57 7.23 19.14
N THR A 104 -14.60 5.91 19.29
CA THR A 104 -13.98 5.26 20.44
C THR A 104 -12.45 5.26 20.32
N GLU A 105 -11.78 5.32 21.48
CA GLU A 105 -10.32 5.23 21.56
C GLU A 105 -9.80 3.92 20.92
N GLU A 106 -10.51 2.81 21.13
CA GLU A 106 -10.17 1.53 20.50
C GLU A 106 -10.16 1.59 18.96
N ASN A 107 -11.20 2.20 18.35
CA ASN A 107 -11.25 2.39 16.90
C ASN A 107 -10.13 3.30 16.41
N TRP A 108 -9.85 4.37 17.16
CA TRP A 108 -8.76 5.28 16.87
C TRP A 108 -7.41 4.55 16.92
N ASP A 109 -7.09 3.92 18.04
CA ASP A 109 -5.80 3.25 18.27
C ASP A 109 -5.54 2.13 17.27
N ARG A 110 -6.57 1.31 17.00
CA ARG A 110 -6.48 0.24 16.02
C ARG A 110 -6.22 0.77 14.61
N THR A 111 -6.94 1.80 14.20
CA THR A 111 -6.80 2.37 12.85
C THR A 111 -5.45 3.06 12.68
N ILE A 112 -5.04 3.88 13.63
CA ILE A 112 -3.72 4.55 13.61
C ILE A 112 -2.60 3.51 13.74
N GLY A 113 -2.78 2.51 14.60
CA GLY A 113 -1.80 1.45 14.83
C GLY A 113 -1.46 0.66 13.57
N ILE A 114 -2.45 0.35 12.75
CA ILE A 114 -2.25 -0.39 11.50
C ILE A 114 -1.86 0.55 10.35
N ASN A 115 -2.69 1.58 10.08
CA ASN A 115 -2.57 2.37 8.86
C ASN A 115 -1.41 3.36 8.86
N LEU A 116 -1.00 3.86 10.03
CA LEU A 116 0.05 4.86 10.15
C LEU A 116 1.29 4.30 10.83
N LYS A 117 1.16 3.78 12.05
CA LYS A 117 2.31 3.19 12.77
C LYS A 117 2.85 1.99 12.01
N GLY A 118 1.97 1.13 11.46
CA GLY A 118 2.36 -0.02 10.65
C GLY A 118 3.19 0.37 9.43
N VAL A 119 2.76 1.39 8.68
CA VAL A 119 3.53 1.93 7.55
C VAL A 119 4.88 2.48 8.00
N TRP A 120 4.93 3.23 9.11
CA TRP A 120 6.18 3.71 9.67
C TRP A 120 7.13 2.58 10.07
N LEU A 121 6.63 1.52 10.71
CA LEU A 121 7.43 0.34 11.09
C LEU A 121 8.00 -0.37 9.86
N CYS A 122 7.18 -0.56 8.82
CA CYS A 122 7.62 -1.13 7.54
C CYS A 122 8.74 -0.28 6.95
N MET A 123 8.49 1.01 6.73
CA MET A 123 9.50 1.95 6.20
C MET A 123 10.80 1.94 7.01
N LYS A 124 10.72 1.91 8.35
CA LYS A 124 11.89 1.86 9.24
C LYS A 124 12.81 0.68 8.90
N HIS A 125 12.27 -0.51 8.82
CA HIS A 125 13.07 -1.72 8.58
C HIS A 125 13.46 -1.89 7.11
N GLU A 126 12.63 -1.47 6.17
CA GLU A 126 12.92 -1.43 4.74
C GLU A 126 14.06 -0.47 4.43
N ILE A 127 13.98 0.76 4.93
CA ILE A 127 15.04 1.78 4.74
C ILE A 127 16.36 1.30 5.34
N LEU A 128 16.35 0.72 6.54
CA LEU A 128 17.57 0.17 7.14
C LEU A 128 18.23 -0.90 6.25
N GLN A 129 17.44 -1.70 5.55
CA GLN A 129 17.94 -2.67 4.58
C GLN A 129 18.42 -1.98 3.29
N MET A 130 17.63 -1.06 2.75
CA MET A 130 17.95 -0.34 1.52
C MET A 130 19.21 0.53 1.66
N LEU A 131 19.47 1.08 2.86
CA LEU A 131 20.74 1.79 3.15
C LEU A 131 21.96 0.87 3.08
N LYS A 132 21.85 -0.39 3.52
CA LYS A 132 22.95 -1.36 3.44
C LYS A 132 23.29 -1.75 2.02
N GLN A 133 22.30 -1.80 1.14
CA GLN A 133 22.45 -2.20 -0.26
C GLN A 133 22.68 -1.00 -1.22
N GLY A 134 22.46 0.24 -0.74
CA GLY A 134 22.71 1.47 -1.49
C GLY A 134 21.65 1.87 -2.50
N HIS A 135 20.47 1.26 -2.47
CA HIS A 135 19.32 1.60 -3.34
C HIS A 135 18.00 1.06 -2.78
N GLY A 136 16.90 1.60 -3.24
CA GLY A 136 15.56 1.08 -2.97
C GLY A 136 14.44 2.00 -3.39
N VAL A 137 13.25 1.45 -3.52
CA VAL A 137 12.03 2.23 -3.77
C VAL A 137 10.92 1.79 -2.84
N ILE A 138 10.26 2.76 -2.19
CA ILE A 138 9.11 2.52 -1.34
C ILE A 138 7.89 3.24 -1.91
N VAL A 139 6.77 2.52 -2.01
CA VAL A 139 5.47 3.10 -2.34
C VAL A 139 4.47 2.80 -1.23
N ASN A 140 3.98 3.85 -0.59
CA ASN A 140 3.00 3.74 0.48
C ASN A 140 1.58 3.91 -0.09
N THR A 141 0.63 3.07 0.32
CA THR A 141 -0.77 3.24 -0.04
C THR A 141 -1.45 4.18 0.97
N SER A 142 -1.58 5.45 0.57
CA SER A 142 -2.43 6.41 1.26
C SER A 142 -3.89 6.27 0.79
N SER A 143 -4.56 7.35 0.49
CA SER A 143 -5.93 7.45 -0.02
C SER A 143 -6.21 8.85 -0.53
N ALA A 144 -7.21 9.06 -1.35
CA ALA A 144 -7.79 10.39 -1.58
C ALA A 144 -8.17 11.06 -0.25
N ALA A 145 -8.63 10.28 0.75
CA ALA A 145 -8.86 10.72 2.12
C ALA A 145 -7.58 11.11 2.90
N GLY A 146 -6.41 10.95 2.32
CA GLY A 146 -5.14 11.51 2.81
C GLY A 146 -4.85 12.90 2.27
N LEU A 147 -5.65 13.40 1.33
CA LEU A 147 -5.53 14.71 0.70
C LEU A 147 -6.72 15.62 1.03
N VAL A 148 -7.87 15.03 1.38
CA VAL A 148 -9.10 15.74 1.78
C VAL A 148 -9.75 15.06 2.98
N GLY A 149 -10.70 15.78 3.62
CA GLY A 149 -11.50 15.21 4.70
C GLY A 149 -12.57 14.22 4.19
N LEU A 150 -12.92 13.24 5.02
CA LEU A 150 -14.03 12.33 4.80
C LEU A 150 -14.87 12.25 6.07
N GLN A 151 -16.13 12.70 5.98
CA GLN A 151 -17.02 12.76 7.14
C GLN A 151 -17.24 11.37 7.74
N GLY A 152 -17.11 11.26 9.05
CA GLY A 152 -17.32 10.02 9.80
C GLY A 152 -16.12 9.06 9.81
N TRP A 153 -14.98 9.43 9.22
CA TRP A 153 -13.81 8.55 9.08
C TRP A 153 -12.53 9.18 9.65
N SER A 154 -12.66 9.93 10.75
CA SER A 154 -11.55 10.73 11.29
C SER A 154 -10.26 9.95 11.58
N PRO A 155 -10.25 8.73 12.18
CA PRO A 155 -9.01 7.97 12.35
C PRO A 155 -8.38 7.56 11.01
N TYR A 156 -9.20 7.14 10.05
CA TYR A 156 -8.74 6.78 8.71
C TYR A 156 -8.12 7.98 8.00
N VAL A 157 -8.83 9.12 7.97
CA VAL A 157 -8.36 10.38 7.38
C VAL A 157 -7.04 10.80 8.00
N ALA A 158 -6.96 10.86 9.35
CA ALA A 158 -5.75 11.21 10.07
C ALA A 158 -4.59 10.26 9.72
N SER A 159 -4.83 8.95 9.68
CA SER A 159 -3.82 7.97 9.32
C SER A 159 -3.28 8.17 7.91
N LYS A 160 -4.17 8.41 6.93
CA LYS A 160 -3.77 8.57 5.51
C LYS A 160 -3.07 9.91 5.23
N HIS A 161 -3.45 10.99 5.91
CA HIS A 161 -2.66 12.23 5.92
C HIS A 161 -1.27 12.03 6.54
N GLY A 162 -1.19 11.29 7.66
CA GLY A 162 0.08 10.93 8.29
C GLY A 162 1.01 10.13 7.38
N VAL A 163 0.48 9.19 6.59
CA VAL A 163 1.24 8.42 5.60
C VAL A 163 1.88 9.33 4.54
N ILE A 164 1.16 10.35 4.06
CA ILE A 164 1.72 11.34 3.12
C ILE A 164 2.83 12.15 3.79
N GLY A 165 2.64 12.56 5.05
CA GLY A 165 3.67 13.23 5.84
C GLY A 165 4.94 12.39 5.98
N LEU A 166 4.81 11.11 6.38
CA LEU A 166 5.92 10.16 6.47
C LEU A 166 6.63 9.98 5.12
N THR A 167 5.86 9.84 4.04
CA THR A 167 6.39 9.70 2.68
C THR A 167 7.29 10.87 2.30
N ARG A 168 6.84 12.09 2.55
CA ARG A 168 7.59 13.32 2.25
C ARG A 168 8.85 13.44 3.09
N SER A 169 8.76 13.16 4.40
CA SER A 169 9.92 13.21 5.31
C SER A 169 10.98 12.22 4.86
N ALA A 170 10.61 10.95 4.65
CA ALA A 170 11.55 9.93 4.24
C ALA A 170 12.16 10.20 2.84
N ALA A 171 11.38 10.74 1.90
CA ALA A 171 11.90 11.15 0.61
C ALA A 171 13.04 12.17 0.73
N LEU A 172 12.88 13.18 1.59
CA LEU A 172 13.90 14.21 1.83
C LEU A 172 15.13 13.64 2.56
N GLU A 173 14.93 12.74 3.52
CA GLU A 173 15.99 12.17 4.34
C GLU A 173 16.89 11.22 3.56
N TYR A 174 16.31 10.42 2.64
CA TYR A 174 17.00 9.26 2.04
C TYR A 174 17.27 9.39 0.53
N ALA A 175 16.87 10.49 -0.14
CA ALA A 175 17.12 10.67 -1.58
C ALA A 175 18.60 10.58 -1.95
N LYS A 176 19.50 11.14 -1.12
CA LYS A 176 20.95 11.08 -1.35
C LYS A 176 21.54 9.66 -1.19
N ALA A 177 20.80 8.76 -0.56
CA ALA A 177 21.16 7.34 -0.44
C ALA A 177 20.57 6.50 -1.58
N ASN A 178 20.07 7.13 -2.65
CA ASN A 178 19.43 6.46 -3.77
C ASN A 178 18.19 5.65 -3.36
N ILE A 179 17.41 6.19 -2.41
CA ILE A 179 16.14 5.62 -1.98
C ILE A 179 15.03 6.61 -2.32
N ARG A 180 14.07 6.17 -3.14
CA ARG A 180 12.88 6.96 -3.48
C ARG A 180 11.69 6.50 -2.64
N VAL A 181 10.90 7.45 -2.15
CA VAL A 181 9.70 7.15 -1.35
C VAL A 181 8.55 7.96 -1.89
N ASN A 182 7.48 7.29 -2.34
CA ASN A 182 6.28 7.92 -2.88
C ASN A 182 5.02 7.32 -2.23
N ALA A 183 3.88 7.94 -2.48
CA ALA A 183 2.58 7.41 -2.09
C ALA A 183 1.63 7.36 -3.28
N VAL A 184 0.74 6.36 -3.31
CA VAL A 184 -0.47 6.38 -4.14
C VAL A 184 -1.67 6.73 -3.27
N CYS A 185 -2.59 7.50 -3.84
CA CYS A 185 -3.79 7.99 -3.17
C CYS A 185 -5.06 7.54 -3.94
N PRO A 186 -5.46 6.26 -3.81
CA PRO A 186 -6.66 5.77 -4.47
C PRO A 186 -7.93 6.41 -3.89
N SER A 187 -8.95 6.59 -4.71
CA SER A 187 -10.33 6.84 -4.27
C SER A 187 -11.06 5.54 -3.95
N ILE A 188 -12.32 5.42 -4.33
CA ILE A 188 -13.07 4.17 -4.15
C ILE A 188 -12.66 3.15 -5.21
N ILE A 189 -12.08 2.04 -4.78
CA ILE A 189 -11.58 0.94 -5.61
C ILE A 189 -12.42 -0.31 -5.36
N LYS A 190 -12.74 -1.06 -6.39
CA LYS A 190 -13.54 -2.29 -6.34
C LYS A 190 -12.83 -3.40 -5.55
N THR A 191 -12.96 -3.34 -4.22
CA THR A 191 -12.37 -4.26 -3.24
C THR A 191 -13.35 -4.54 -2.12
N GLY A 192 -13.05 -5.51 -1.25
CA GLY A 192 -13.84 -5.74 -0.04
C GLY A 192 -13.93 -4.51 0.88
N MET A 193 -12.88 -3.68 0.90
CA MET A 193 -12.87 -2.44 1.70
C MET A 193 -13.91 -1.41 1.21
N ALA A 194 -14.24 -1.39 -0.08
CA ALA A 194 -15.25 -0.46 -0.61
C ALA A 194 -16.61 -0.63 0.09
N GLN A 195 -16.96 -1.86 0.48
CA GLN A 195 -18.21 -2.13 1.19
C GLN A 195 -18.27 -1.45 2.58
N CYS A 196 -17.12 -1.22 3.22
CA CYS A 196 -17.08 -0.48 4.49
C CYS A 196 -17.52 0.97 4.31
N PHE A 197 -17.21 1.59 3.15
CA PHE A 197 -17.56 2.99 2.86
C PHE A 197 -18.97 3.15 2.29
N THR A 198 -19.46 2.16 1.55
CA THR A 198 -20.80 2.20 0.94
C THR A 198 -21.89 1.61 1.84
N GLY A 199 -21.50 0.82 2.86
CA GLY A 199 -22.45 0.05 3.68
C GLY A 199 -23.24 -0.98 2.88
N GLY A 200 -22.86 -1.26 1.63
CA GLY A 200 -23.64 -2.07 0.69
C GLY A 200 -24.88 -1.38 0.12
N ASP A 201 -25.09 -0.09 0.41
CA ASP A 201 -26.22 0.70 -0.09
C ASP A 201 -25.87 1.28 -1.47
N GLN A 202 -26.63 0.88 -2.48
CA GLN A 202 -26.47 1.35 -3.88
C GLN A 202 -26.65 2.87 -4.02
N ARG A 203 -27.42 3.52 -3.16
CA ARG A 203 -27.60 4.99 -3.21
C ARG A 203 -26.36 5.70 -2.72
N VAL A 204 -25.76 5.19 -1.63
CA VAL A 204 -24.49 5.72 -1.11
C VAL A 204 -23.38 5.48 -2.12
N GLU A 205 -23.34 4.30 -2.74
CA GLU A 205 -22.41 3.99 -3.80
C GLU A 205 -22.54 4.96 -4.97
N ALA A 206 -23.75 5.15 -5.52
CA ALA A 206 -24.03 6.07 -6.61
C ALA A 206 -23.63 7.52 -6.25
N TYR A 207 -23.88 7.95 -5.02
CA TYR A 207 -23.45 9.27 -4.54
C TYR A 207 -21.92 9.40 -4.55
N ILE A 208 -21.20 8.41 -4.02
CA ILE A 208 -19.72 8.42 -3.97
C ILE A 208 -19.17 8.41 -5.42
N LEU A 209 -19.72 7.57 -6.29
CA LEU A 209 -19.28 7.50 -7.68
C LEU A 209 -19.53 8.80 -8.44
N GLY A 210 -20.64 9.47 -8.16
CA GLY A 210 -20.97 10.78 -8.76
C GLY A 210 -19.97 11.90 -8.38
N GLN A 211 -19.17 11.73 -7.33
CA GLN A 211 -18.09 12.66 -7.00
C GLN A 211 -16.84 12.46 -7.87
N GLN A 212 -16.68 11.30 -8.50
CA GLN A 212 -15.56 11.01 -9.40
C GLN A 212 -15.93 11.40 -10.85
N ALA A 213 -15.07 12.17 -11.52
CA ALA A 213 -15.34 12.60 -12.90
C ALA A 213 -15.54 11.40 -13.87
N LEU A 214 -14.86 10.27 -13.62
CA LEU A 214 -15.03 9.04 -14.40
C LEU A 214 -16.29 8.25 -14.02
N ASN A 215 -17.01 8.62 -12.95
CA ASN A 215 -18.30 8.06 -12.51
C ASN A 215 -18.33 6.51 -12.42
N ARG A 216 -17.24 5.91 -11.97
CA ARG A 216 -17.11 4.47 -11.70
C ARG A 216 -16.08 4.22 -10.60
N MET A 217 -16.15 3.06 -9.96
CA MET A 217 -15.04 2.59 -9.13
C MET A 217 -13.78 2.38 -9.99
N GLY A 218 -12.63 2.71 -9.42
CA GLY A 218 -11.37 2.23 -9.95
C GLY A 218 -11.22 0.73 -9.74
N THR A 219 -10.31 0.09 -10.46
CA THR A 219 -9.96 -1.30 -10.25
C THR A 219 -8.64 -1.44 -9.48
N PRO A 220 -8.41 -2.55 -8.76
CA PRO A 220 -7.12 -2.81 -8.13
C PRO A 220 -5.94 -2.73 -9.11
N GLU A 221 -6.14 -3.17 -10.36
CA GLU A 221 -5.13 -3.17 -11.42
C GLU A 221 -4.75 -1.74 -11.85
N GLU A 222 -5.69 -0.79 -11.84
CA GLU A 222 -5.40 0.62 -12.14
C GLU A 222 -4.49 1.23 -11.06
N VAL A 223 -4.67 0.85 -9.80
CA VAL A 223 -3.77 1.26 -8.71
C VAL A 223 -2.43 0.55 -8.82
N ALA A 224 -2.42 -0.75 -9.12
CA ALA A 224 -1.20 -1.52 -9.30
C ALA A 224 -0.33 -0.94 -10.43
N ALA A 225 -0.92 -0.53 -11.55
CA ALA A 225 -0.19 0.10 -12.65
C ALA A 225 0.54 1.39 -12.22
N ALA A 226 -0.10 2.23 -11.41
CA ALA A 226 0.52 3.42 -10.84
C ALA A 226 1.67 3.08 -9.87
N VAL A 227 1.50 2.04 -9.04
CA VAL A 227 2.56 1.56 -8.14
C VAL A 227 3.75 1.04 -8.92
N LEU A 228 3.55 0.22 -9.95
CA LEU A 228 4.61 -0.27 -10.81
C LEU A 228 5.38 0.89 -11.44
N TRP A 229 4.68 1.88 -12.01
CA TRP A 229 5.36 3.05 -12.58
C TRP A 229 6.20 3.79 -11.54
N LEU A 230 5.68 4.05 -10.34
CA LEU A 230 6.44 4.71 -9.27
C LEU A 230 7.67 3.89 -8.84
N CYS A 231 7.62 2.57 -8.93
CA CYS A 231 8.76 1.70 -8.63
C CYS A 231 9.79 1.59 -9.76
N SER A 232 9.42 1.95 -10.98
CA SER A 232 10.27 1.80 -12.17
C SER A 232 11.33 2.90 -12.31
N GLU A 233 12.29 2.70 -13.22
CA GLU A 233 13.29 3.70 -13.62
C GLU A 233 12.66 4.88 -14.36
N GLU A 234 11.48 4.70 -14.97
CA GLU A 234 10.73 5.77 -15.63
C GLU A 234 10.29 6.86 -14.64
N ALA A 235 10.18 6.52 -13.35
CA ALA A 235 9.90 7.44 -12.25
C ALA A 235 11.17 7.84 -11.46
N SER A 236 12.37 7.71 -12.02
CA SER A 236 13.64 7.97 -11.32
C SER A 236 13.77 9.38 -10.74
N PHE A 237 13.07 10.37 -11.31
CA PHE A 237 13.06 11.74 -10.80
C PHE A 237 11.83 12.09 -9.95
N VAL A 238 11.06 11.06 -9.50
CA VAL A 238 9.87 11.22 -8.69
C VAL A 238 10.11 10.66 -7.30
N THR A 239 10.13 11.55 -6.28
CA THR A 239 10.21 11.18 -4.86
C THR A 239 9.43 12.19 -4.01
N GLY A 240 8.83 11.75 -2.91
CA GLY A 240 7.98 12.57 -2.03
C GLY A 240 6.60 12.88 -2.61
N HIS A 241 6.23 12.28 -3.74
CA HIS A 241 4.96 12.54 -4.40
C HIS A 241 3.81 11.73 -3.80
N ALA A 242 2.62 12.34 -3.75
CA ALA A 242 1.35 11.70 -3.42
C ALA A 242 0.49 11.64 -4.69
N LEU A 243 0.58 10.52 -5.41
CA LEU A 243 -0.07 10.35 -6.71
C LEU A 243 -1.54 9.96 -6.53
N ALA A 244 -2.46 10.84 -6.90
CA ALA A 244 -3.88 10.53 -6.93
C ALA A 244 -4.20 9.50 -8.04
N VAL A 245 -4.95 8.45 -7.67
CA VAL A 245 -5.52 7.44 -8.57
C VAL A 245 -7.01 7.37 -8.26
N ASP A 246 -7.74 8.40 -8.66
CA ASP A 246 -9.01 8.77 -8.04
C ASP A 246 -10.15 9.06 -9.02
N GLY A 247 -9.94 8.82 -10.30
CA GLY A 247 -10.96 9.07 -11.33
C GLY A 247 -11.38 10.54 -11.42
N GLY A 248 -10.51 11.48 -10.98
CA GLY A 248 -10.78 12.92 -11.01
C GLY A 248 -11.55 13.43 -9.80
N LEU A 249 -11.62 12.67 -8.71
CA LEU A 249 -12.28 13.08 -7.46
C LEU A 249 -11.71 14.39 -6.91
N LEU A 250 -10.41 14.61 -7.03
CA LEU A 250 -9.70 15.76 -6.45
C LEU A 250 -9.36 16.86 -7.48
N ALA A 251 -9.93 16.79 -8.67
CA ALA A 251 -9.63 17.74 -9.75
C ALA A 251 -10.45 19.04 -9.68
N HIS A 252 -11.29 19.24 -8.66
CA HIS A 252 -12.15 20.44 -8.44
C HIS A 252 -11.97 21.03 -7.06
#